data_07b75ea14cd11a032309f0b00d5daab9
#
_entry.id   07b75ea14cd11a032309f0b00d5daab9
#
_cell.length_a   1.000
_cell.length_b   1.000
_cell.length_c   1.000
_cell.angle_alpha   90.00
_cell.angle_beta   90.00
_cell.angle_gamma   90.00
#
_symmetry.space_group_name_H-M   'P 1'
#
loop_
_entity.id
_entity.type
_entity.pdbx_description
1 polymer ?
#
loop_
_entity_poly.entity_id
_entity_poly.type
_entity_poly.pdbx_seq_one_letter_code
_entity_poly.pdbx_strand_id
1 'polypeptide(L)'
;MEPRPRILRTPDDRFADLPGFPFAPHHIEIADRDLGPLRMHFIDEGPPAARAVLMLHGNPTWSFLYRHMIRPVTASGYRVVAPDMIGFGRSDKPADRAAYSYDAFVRWMRAFIDMLDLRGITLVCQDWGGPIGLRLVAEMPDRFDAVFATNTLLPNCERPPRGVETWPGEMILGWIETCRNSADLPVEALIARAAVAELAPDVLAGYAAPFPDASFKAGMLEITCGIPIDDGAQGLAANRAAWEALERWTKPFATAFSDGDPATAAWADVFRRRIPGARGCAHPVIQGAGHFVQEERGPEIAAALIDFLESNRRRAGTKG
;
A
#
# COMPACT_ATOMS: atom_id res chain seq x y z
N MET A 1 15.67 28.93 18.41
CA MET A 1 15.10 27.58 18.53
C MET A 1 14.07 27.48 17.41
N GLU A 2 14.29 26.65 16.42
CA GLU A 2 13.29 26.45 15.37
C GLU A 2 12.00 25.93 15.99
N PRO A 3 10.83 26.37 15.51
CA PRO A 3 9.57 25.87 16.01
C PRO A 3 9.47 24.36 15.75
N ARG A 4 9.01 23.62 16.77
CA ARG A 4 8.79 22.18 16.61
C ARG A 4 7.81 21.92 15.46
N PRO A 5 8.04 20.89 14.62
CA PRO A 5 7.10 20.55 13.55
C PRO A 5 5.70 20.30 14.13
N ARG A 6 4.69 20.84 13.47
CA ARG A 6 3.29 20.64 13.88
C ARG A 6 2.85 19.25 13.44
N ILE A 7 2.58 18.37 14.39
CA ILE A 7 2.06 17.03 14.17
C ILE A 7 0.57 17.01 14.52
N LEU A 8 -0.27 16.66 13.55
CA LEU A 8 -1.71 16.57 13.73
C LEU A 8 -2.09 15.12 14.05
N ARG A 9 -3.18 14.99 14.78
CA ARG A 9 -3.80 13.70 15.12
C ARG A 9 -5.29 13.80 14.92
N THR A 10 -5.84 12.95 14.06
CA THR A 10 -7.28 12.89 13.82
C THR A 10 -7.99 12.45 15.10
N PRO A 11 -9.04 13.16 15.55
CA PRO A 11 -9.83 12.76 16.72
C PRO A 11 -10.41 11.36 16.58
N ASP A 12 -10.43 10.60 17.69
CA ASP A 12 -10.84 9.19 17.69
C ASP A 12 -12.34 8.99 17.38
N ASP A 13 -13.18 9.99 17.68
CA ASP A 13 -14.61 9.97 17.36
C ASP A 13 -14.89 9.92 15.84
N ARG A 14 -13.96 10.39 15.02
CA ARG A 14 -14.05 10.28 13.56
C ARG A 14 -14.01 8.83 13.05
N PHE A 15 -13.53 7.91 13.87
CA PHE A 15 -13.40 6.49 13.54
C PHE A 15 -14.44 5.62 14.25
N ALA A 16 -15.43 6.25 14.89
CA ALA A 16 -16.53 5.54 15.50
C ALA A 16 -17.48 4.98 14.43
N ASP A 17 -18.02 3.79 14.67
CA ASP A 17 -19.08 3.15 13.87
C ASP A 17 -18.82 3.06 12.35
N LEU A 18 -17.56 2.89 11.97
CA LEU A 18 -17.20 2.72 10.57
C LEU A 18 -17.74 1.41 9.98
N PRO A 19 -18.32 1.42 8.76
CA PRO A 19 -18.95 0.25 8.18
C PRO A 19 -17.95 -0.89 7.98
N GLY A 20 -18.24 -2.04 8.61
CA GLY A 20 -17.41 -3.24 8.46
C GLY A 20 -16.00 -3.16 9.06
N PHE A 21 -15.71 -2.20 9.95
CA PHE A 21 -14.38 -1.95 10.51
C PHE A 21 -14.35 -2.07 12.07
N PRO A 22 -14.59 -3.24 12.64
CA PRO A 22 -14.67 -3.42 14.08
C PRO A 22 -13.34 -3.79 14.74
N PHE A 23 -12.22 -3.36 14.15
CA PHE A 23 -10.88 -3.76 14.60
C PHE A 23 -10.36 -2.85 15.70
N ALA A 24 -9.75 -3.44 16.72
CA ALA A 24 -9.10 -2.68 17.78
C ALA A 24 -7.88 -1.92 17.27
N PRO A 25 -7.70 -0.64 17.65
CA PRO A 25 -6.54 0.12 17.25
C PRO A 25 -5.29 -0.28 18.05
N HIS A 26 -4.19 -0.53 17.36
CA HIS A 26 -2.86 -0.65 17.94
C HIS A 26 -2.01 0.53 17.52
N HIS A 27 -1.03 0.91 18.33
CA HIS A 27 -0.14 2.03 18.03
C HIS A 27 1.30 1.69 18.43
N ILE A 28 2.24 2.23 17.64
CA ILE A 28 3.67 2.17 17.91
C ILE A 28 4.30 3.53 17.62
N GLU A 29 5.35 3.91 18.32
CA GLU A 29 6.07 5.16 18.06
C GLU A 29 7.25 4.90 17.14
N ILE A 30 7.23 5.51 15.97
CA ILE A 30 8.32 5.48 15.00
C ILE A 30 9.22 6.68 15.25
N ALA A 31 10.49 6.46 15.54
CA ALA A 31 11.45 7.53 15.68
C ALA A 31 11.73 8.19 14.32
N ASP A 32 11.59 9.50 14.25
CA ASP A 32 12.04 10.30 13.13
C ASP A 32 13.02 11.37 13.61
N ARG A 33 14.11 11.58 12.83
CA ARG A 33 15.20 12.46 13.21
C ARG A 33 14.78 13.92 13.32
N ASP A 34 13.96 14.36 12.37
CA ASP A 34 13.61 15.77 12.19
C ASP A 34 12.26 16.12 12.82
N LEU A 35 11.36 15.15 12.90
CA LEU A 35 10.00 15.31 13.40
C LEU A 35 9.81 14.86 14.85
N GLY A 36 10.77 14.09 15.39
CA GLY A 36 10.63 13.40 16.68
C GLY A 36 9.80 12.11 16.55
N PRO A 37 9.30 11.55 17.67
CA PRO A 37 8.52 10.32 17.63
C PRO A 37 7.15 10.56 16.97
N LEU A 38 6.81 9.71 15.99
CA LEU A 38 5.54 9.70 15.28
C LEU A 38 4.73 8.46 15.66
N ARG A 39 3.50 8.64 16.10
CA ARG A 39 2.60 7.54 16.41
C ARG A 39 2.07 6.94 15.11
N MET A 40 2.36 5.66 14.86
CA MET A 40 1.81 4.89 13.77
C MET A 40 0.72 3.94 14.28
N HIS A 41 -0.45 4.00 13.67
CA HIS A 41 -1.55 3.06 13.92
C HIS A 41 -1.39 1.82 13.05
N PHE A 42 -1.88 0.69 13.55
CA PHE A 42 -2.00 -0.53 12.78
C PHE A 42 -3.09 -1.44 13.33
N ILE A 43 -3.62 -2.29 12.47
CA ILE A 43 -4.45 -3.44 12.84
C ILE A 43 -3.53 -4.63 13.01
N ASP A 44 -3.76 -5.43 14.05
CA ASP A 44 -3.03 -6.67 14.32
C ASP A 44 -4.04 -7.75 14.75
N GLU A 45 -4.39 -8.61 13.82
CA GLU A 45 -5.46 -9.59 13.98
C GLU A 45 -4.96 -11.01 13.68
N GLY A 46 -5.48 -11.98 14.40
CA GLY A 46 -5.13 -13.39 14.27
C GLY A 46 -4.08 -13.85 15.29
N PRO A 47 -3.62 -15.13 15.21
CA PRO A 47 -2.70 -15.69 16.19
C PRO A 47 -1.32 -15.00 16.12
N PRO A 48 -0.76 -14.48 17.24
CA PRO A 48 0.51 -13.72 17.21
C PRO A 48 1.71 -14.50 16.65
N ALA A 49 1.72 -15.84 16.82
CA ALA A 49 2.80 -16.70 16.33
C ALA A 49 2.59 -17.20 14.88
N ALA A 50 1.46 -16.84 14.25
CA ALA A 50 1.20 -17.21 12.87
C ALA A 50 2.06 -16.40 11.88
N ARG A 51 2.20 -16.93 10.65
CA ARG A 51 2.88 -16.19 9.58
C ARG A 51 2.18 -14.88 9.29
N ALA A 52 2.95 -13.81 9.22
CA ALA A 52 2.41 -12.46 9.05
C ALA A 52 2.06 -12.16 7.58
N VAL A 53 0.88 -11.61 7.38
CA VAL A 53 0.43 -10.97 6.15
C VAL A 53 0.43 -9.46 6.40
N LEU A 54 1.41 -8.76 5.84
CA LEU A 54 1.53 -7.31 5.93
C LEU A 54 0.75 -6.67 4.77
N MET A 55 -0.30 -5.90 5.09
CA MET A 55 -1.17 -5.27 4.10
C MET A 55 -0.87 -3.77 4.02
N LEU A 56 -0.22 -3.31 2.95
CA LEU A 56 0.15 -1.91 2.74
C LEU A 56 -0.81 -1.23 1.77
N HIS A 57 -1.55 -0.26 2.29
CA HIS A 57 -2.47 0.59 1.54
C HIS A 57 -1.75 1.62 0.68
N GLY A 58 -2.48 2.31 -0.16
CA GLY A 58 -2.00 3.42 -0.98
C GLY A 58 -2.69 4.76 -0.69
N ASN A 59 -2.69 5.65 -1.67
CA ASN A 59 -3.24 7.01 -1.58
C ASN A 59 -4.59 7.11 -2.31
N PRO A 60 -5.62 7.69 -1.73
CA PRO A 60 -5.72 8.33 -0.40
C PRO A 60 -6.31 7.40 0.67
N THR A 61 -6.14 6.09 0.55
CA THR A 61 -6.72 5.10 1.43
C THR A 61 -5.96 4.95 2.76
N TRP A 62 -6.40 4.03 3.60
CA TRP A 62 -5.81 3.62 4.86
C TRP A 62 -6.21 2.17 5.16
N SER A 63 -5.88 1.59 6.29
CA SER A 63 -6.17 0.19 6.61
C SER A 63 -7.64 -0.22 6.45
N PHE A 64 -8.56 0.74 6.41
CA PHE A 64 -9.98 0.55 6.10
C PHE A 64 -10.21 -0.15 4.75
N LEU A 65 -9.32 0.06 3.77
CA LEU A 65 -9.36 -0.61 2.47
C LEU A 65 -9.38 -2.14 2.61
N TYR A 66 -8.68 -2.66 3.60
CA TYR A 66 -8.52 -4.11 3.79
C TYR A 66 -9.59 -4.76 4.67
N ARG A 67 -10.60 -4.01 5.14
CA ARG A 67 -11.57 -4.50 6.13
C ARG A 67 -12.30 -5.78 5.72
N HIS A 68 -12.55 -5.96 4.41
CA HIS A 68 -13.19 -7.16 3.86
C HIS A 68 -12.26 -8.37 3.74
N MET A 69 -10.93 -8.15 3.83
CA MET A 69 -9.92 -9.21 3.69
C MET A 69 -9.41 -9.72 5.04
N ILE A 70 -9.37 -8.87 6.07
CA ILE A 70 -8.74 -9.18 7.36
C ILE A 70 -9.34 -10.43 7.99
N ARG A 71 -10.67 -10.48 8.18
CA ARG A 71 -11.34 -11.62 8.83
C ARG A 71 -11.20 -12.94 8.06
N PRO A 72 -11.42 -13.02 6.74
CA PRO A 72 -11.19 -14.26 5.99
C PRO A 72 -9.76 -14.78 6.10
N VAL A 73 -8.77 -13.89 6.02
CA VAL A 73 -7.35 -14.26 6.08
C VAL A 73 -6.97 -14.74 7.48
N THR A 74 -7.43 -14.09 8.54
CA THR A 74 -7.18 -14.53 9.92
C THR A 74 -7.90 -15.83 10.24
N ALA A 75 -9.10 -16.04 9.73
CA ALA A 75 -9.84 -17.31 9.85
C ALA A 75 -9.10 -18.48 9.18
N SER A 76 -8.24 -18.23 8.20
CA SER A 76 -7.37 -19.21 7.56
C SER A 76 -6.07 -19.46 8.32
N GLY A 77 -5.92 -18.91 9.53
CA GLY A 77 -4.82 -19.18 10.44
C GLY A 77 -3.57 -18.31 10.21
N TYR A 78 -3.71 -17.15 9.56
CA TYR A 78 -2.64 -16.17 9.38
C TYR A 78 -2.82 -14.99 10.34
N ARG A 79 -1.72 -14.29 10.66
CA ARG A 79 -1.73 -13.01 11.35
C ARG A 79 -1.76 -11.90 10.30
N VAL A 80 -2.71 -11.00 10.38
CA VAL A 80 -2.80 -9.82 9.50
C VAL A 80 -2.30 -8.61 10.26
N VAL A 81 -1.33 -7.91 9.67
CA VAL A 81 -0.82 -6.62 10.15
C VAL A 81 -1.07 -5.59 9.07
N ALA A 82 -1.92 -4.59 9.35
CA ALA A 82 -2.28 -3.55 8.38
C ALA A 82 -2.02 -2.17 8.99
N PRO A 83 -0.83 -1.58 8.77
CA PRO A 83 -0.50 -0.25 9.26
C PRO A 83 -1.21 0.84 8.44
N ASP A 84 -1.50 1.96 9.11
CA ASP A 84 -1.75 3.23 8.44
C ASP A 84 -0.41 3.96 8.28
N MET A 85 -0.03 4.31 7.06
CA MET A 85 1.19 5.07 6.84
C MET A 85 1.12 6.44 7.56
N ILE A 86 2.28 6.97 7.99
CA ILE A 86 2.36 8.34 8.53
C ILE A 86 1.74 9.31 7.51
N GLY A 87 0.84 10.16 7.98
CA GLY A 87 0.03 11.04 7.12
C GLY A 87 -1.35 10.48 6.75
N PHE A 88 -1.65 9.22 7.09
CA PHE A 88 -2.89 8.54 6.73
C PHE A 88 -3.59 7.91 7.94
N GLY A 89 -4.84 7.49 7.74
CA GLY A 89 -5.63 6.77 8.73
C GLY A 89 -5.58 7.38 10.12
N ARG A 90 -5.34 6.56 11.12
CA ARG A 90 -5.22 6.97 12.53
C ARG A 90 -3.78 7.31 12.96
N SER A 91 -2.81 7.25 12.03
CA SER A 91 -1.42 7.65 12.28
C SER A 91 -1.27 9.15 12.36
N ASP A 92 -0.18 9.59 13.01
CA ASP A 92 0.18 10.99 13.10
C ASP A 92 0.41 11.60 11.71
N LYS A 93 0.08 12.88 11.58
CA LYS A 93 0.13 13.63 10.33
C LYS A 93 0.96 14.91 10.50
N PRO A 94 2.24 14.92 10.11
CA PRO A 94 2.98 16.15 9.95
C PRO A 94 2.20 17.13 9.05
N ALA A 95 1.99 18.36 9.52
CA ALA A 95 1.17 19.34 8.80
C ALA A 95 1.90 19.99 7.62
N ASP A 96 3.23 19.92 7.60
CA ASP A 96 4.05 20.44 6.52
C ASP A 96 4.28 19.38 5.44
N ARG A 97 4.00 19.72 4.19
CA ARG A 97 4.27 18.86 3.03
C ARG A 97 5.75 18.48 2.91
N ALA A 98 6.66 19.38 3.27
CA ALA A 98 8.11 19.15 3.24
C ALA A 98 8.58 18.01 4.17
N ALA A 99 7.76 17.61 5.14
CA ALA A 99 8.03 16.46 5.99
C ALA A 99 7.94 15.11 5.27
N TYR A 100 7.26 15.08 4.12
CA TYR A 100 7.01 13.85 3.38
C TYR A 100 7.92 13.73 2.16
N SER A 101 8.41 12.53 1.95
CA SER A 101 9.08 12.12 0.73
C SER A 101 8.92 10.61 0.55
N TYR A 102 9.08 10.11 -0.66
CA TYR A 102 9.02 8.67 -0.90
C TYR A 102 9.97 7.89 0.02
N ASP A 103 11.21 8.38 0.17
CA ASP A 103 12.18 7.74 1.07
C ASP A 103 11.79 7.82 2.55
N ALA A 104 11.07 8.86 2.99
CA ALA A 104 10.55 8.95 4.34
C ALA A 104 9.51 7.84 4.60
N PHE A 105 8.58 7.61 3.69
CA PHE A 105 7.61 6.51 3.81
C PHE A 105 8.29 5.13 3.90
N VAL A 106 9.31 4.90 3.09
CA VAL A 106 10.08 3.64 3.15
C VAL A 106 10.79 3.50 4.49
N ARG A 107 11.44 4.57 5.00
CA ARG A 107 12.12 4.55 6.30
C ARG A 107 11.17 4.27 7.46
N TRP A 108 10.00 4.94 7.49
CA TRP A 108 9.00 4.75 8.54
C TRP A 108 8.45 3.32 8.52
N MET A 109 8.17 2.79 7.34
CA MET A 109 7.66 1.42 7.22
C MET A 109 8.73 0.37 7.54
N ARG A 110 10.02 0.62 7.20
CA ARG A 110 11.14 -0.21 7.65
C ARG A 110 11.20 -0.26 9.17
N ALA A 111 11.18 0.91 9.83
CA ALA A 111 11.21 1.01 11.28
C ALA A 111 10.02 0.26 11.91
N PHE A 112 8.83 0.35 11.33
CA PHE A 112 7.65 -0.41 11.76
C PHE A 112 7.88 -1.92 11.71
N ILE A 113 8.41 -2.46 10.60
CA ILE A 113 8.72 -3.88 10.44
C ILE A 113 9.77 -4.33 11.48
N ASP A 114 10.82 -3.53 11.69
CA ASP A 114 11.89 -3.84 12.62
C ASP A 114 11.42 -3.81 14.08
N MET A 115 10.61 -2.83 14.47
CA MET A 115 10.09 -2.70 15.84
C MET A 115 9.13 -3.82 16.22
N LEU A 116 8.33 -4.31 15.29
CA LEU A 116 7.46 -5.47 15.49
C LEU A 116 8.18 -6.81 15.25
N ASP A 117 9.46 -6.78 14.88
CA ASP A 117 10.29 -7.91 14.44
C ASP A 117 9.55 -8.87 13.50
N LEU A 118 8.82 -8.31 12.54
CA LEU A 118 8.06 -9.11 11.58
C LEU A 118 9.02 -9.92 10.70
N ARG A 119 8.75 -11.22 10.58
CA ARG A 119 9.52 -12.18 9.77
C ARG A 119 8.59 -13.13 9.04
N GLY A 120 9.09 -13.76 7.98
CA GLY A 120 8.30 -14.66 7.16
C GLY A 120 7.07 -13.96 6.54
N ILE A 121 7.23 -12.68 6.21
CA ILE A 121 6.15 -11.80 5.79
C ILE A 121 5.67 -12.19 4.39
N THR A 122 4.35 -12.34 4.22
CA THR A 122 3.73 -12.17 2.91
C THR A 122 3.28 -10.73 2.77
N LEU A 123 3.89 -9.99 1.84
CA LEU A 123 3.47 -8.63 1.50
C LEU A 123 2.21 -8.69 0.65
N VAL A 124 1.16 -7.95 1.05
CA VAL A 124 0.01 -7.58 0.22
C VAL A 124 0.08 -6.07 0.03
N CYS A 125 0.06 -5.60 -1.21
CA CYS A 125 0.23 -4.17 -1.48
C CYS A 125 -0.69 -3.70 -2.62
N GLN A 126 -1.14 -2.45 -2.50
CA GLN A 126 -1.99 -1.76 -3.47
C GLN A 126 -1.48 -0.32 -3.61
N ASP A 127 -1.54 0.25 -4.83
CA ASP A 127 -1.16 1.63 -5.15
C ASP A 127 0.22 1.97 -4.54
N TRP A 128 0.39 3.03 -3.74
CA TRP A 128 1.64 3.39 -3.08
C TRP A 128 2.18 2.35 -2.09
N GLY A 129 1.32 1.45 -1.60
CA GLY A 129 1.78 0.29 -0.85
C GLY A 129 2.73 -0.60 -1.64
N GLY A 130 2.64 -0.59 -2.99
CA GLY A 130 3.56 -1.31 -3.87
C GLY A 130 4.95 -0.67 -3.96
N PRO A 131 5.12 0.59 -4.40
CA PRO A 131 6.42 1.26 -4.42
C PRO A 131 7.15 1.17 -3.08
N ILE A 132 6.45 1.39 -1.97
CA ILE A 132 7.03 1.29 -0.62
C ILE A 132 7.37 -0.17 -0.28
N GLY A 133 6.40 -1.08 -0.41
CA GLY A 133 6.55 -2.48 -0.01
C GLY A 133 7.56 -3.24 -0.87
N LEU A 134 7.59 -3.03 -2.19
CA LEU A 134 8.52 -3.70 -3.10
C LEU A 134 9.97 -3.22 -2.88
N ARG A 135 10.18 -1.95 -2.51
CA ARG A 135 11.48 -1.49 -2.04
C ARG A 135 11.90 -2.21 -0.77
N LEU A 136 11.00 -2.38 0.21
CA LEU A 136 11.30 -3.11 1.43
C LEU A 136 11.59 -4.59 1.17
N VAL A 137 10.88 -5.24 0.25
CA VAL A 137 11.18 -6.61 -0.19
C VAL A 137 12.61 -6.69 -0.76
N ALA A 138 13.01 -5.73 -1.58
CA ALA A 138 14.34 -5.68 -2.18
C ALA A 138 15.46 -5.38 -1.16
N GLU A 139 15.18 -4.46 -0.21
CA GLU A 139 16.15 -3.99 0.77
C GLU A 139 16.26 -4.90 2.01
N MET A 140 15.22 -5.70 2.31
CA MET A 140 15.12 -6.59 3.48
C MET A 140 14.65 -8.00 3.07
N PRO A 141 15.28 -8.65 2.06
CA PRO A 141 14.75 -9.88 1.44
C PRO A 141 14.55 -11.04 2.42
N ASP A 142 15.30 -11.06 3.53
CA ASP A 142 15.21 -12.11 4.55
C ASP A 142 13.97 -11.96 5.46
N ARG A 143 13.32 -10.81 5.46
CA ARG A 143 12.07 -10.58 6.19
C ARG A 143 10.85 -11.12 5.46
N PHE A 144 10.91 -11.25 4.13
CA PHE A 144 9.77 -11.57 3.27
C PHE A 144 9.87 -12.97 2.67
N ASP A 145 8.76 -13.70 2.71
CA ASP A 145 8.60 -15.04 2.12
C ASP A 145 7.83 -15.01 0.80
N ALA A 146 6.95 -14.04 0.59
CA ALA A 146 6.13 -13.94 -0.61
C ALA A 146 5.61 -12.51 -0.84
N VAL A 147 5.13 -12.24 -2.05
CA VAL A 147 4.46 -10.99 -2.44
C VAL A 147 3.15 -11.31 -3.16
N PHE A 148 2.09 -10.60 -2.80
CA PHE A 148 0.80 -10.59 -3.47
C PHE A 148 0.47 -9.14 -3.84
N ALA A 149 0.75 -8.75 -5.08
CA ALA A 149 0.59 -7.39 -5.58
C ALA A 149 -0.79 -7.20 -6.22
N THR A 150 -1.46 -6.10 -5.90
CA THR A 150 -2.76 -5.72 -6.44
C THR A 150 -2.72 -4.27 -6.90
N ASN A 151 -3.22 -3.96 -8.07
CA ASN A 151 -3.37 -2.59 -8.61
C ASN A 151 -2.26 -1.63 -8.15
N THR A 152 -1.02 -1.93 -8.53
CA THR A 152 0.18 -1.20 -8.09
C THR A 152 1.24 -1.14 -9.16
N LEU A 153 2.33 -0.42 -8.89
CA LEU A 153 3.43 -0.18 -9.81
C LEU A 153 4.77 -0.07 -9.07
N LEU A 154 5.88 -0.15 -9.81
CA LEU A 154 7.20 0.22 -9.31
C LEU A 154 7.95 0.98 -10.42
N PRO A 155 7.79 2.32 -10.51
CA PRO A 155 8.36 3.09 -11.61
C PRO A 155 9.88 3.20 -11.51
N ASN A 156 10.55 3.03 -12.64
CA ASN A 156 12.01 3.13 -12.75
C ASN A 156 12.47 3.97 -13.96
N CYS A 157 11.55 4.71 -14.58
CA CYS A 157 11.75 5.53 -15.79
C CYS A 157 12.22 4.74 -17.03
N GLU A 158 12.22 3.41 -16.98
CA GLU A 158 12.37 2.61 -18.19
C GLU A 158 11.09 2.70 -19.02
N ARG A 159 11.24 2.65 -20.35
CA ARG A 159 10.06 2.56 -21.22
C ARG A 159 9.26 1.33 -20.82
N PRO A 160 7.95 1.49 -20.58
CA PRO A 160 7.13 0.37 -20.20
C PRO A 160 7.20 -0.74 -21.26
N PRO A 161 7.07 -2.02 -20.86
CA PRO A 161 6.97 -3.11 -21.83
C PRO A 161 5.80 -2.88 -22.78
N ARG A 162 5.87 -3.49 -23.98
CA ARG A 162 4.83 -3.39 -25.02
C ARG A 162 3.43 -3.48 -24.43
N GLY A 163 2.60 -2.48 -24.72
CA GLY A 163 1.21 -2.37 -24.25
C GLY A 163 0.95 -1.25 -23.26
N VAL A 164 2.01 -0.60 -22.72
CA VAL A 164 1.88 0.68 -22.01
C VAL A 164 2.47 1.74 -22.93
N GLU A 165 1.63 2.68 -23.38
CA GLU A 165 2.02 3.59 -24.46
C GLU A 165 3.17 4.52 -24.07
N THR A 166 3.19 5.01 -22.84
CA THR A 166 4.27 5.86 -22.31
C THR A 166 4.33 5.80 -20.78
N TRP A 167 5.53 5.92 -20.20
CA TRP A 167 5.70 6.23 -18.80
C TRP A 167 6.46 7.55 -18.66
N PRO A 168 5.99 8.49 -17.81
CA PRO A 168 4.65 8.52 -17.22
C PRO A 168 3.59 8.84 -18.28
N GLY A 169 2.42 8.18 -18.20
CA GLY A 169 1.29 8.52 -19.06
C GLY A 169 0.63 9.85 -18.63
N GLU A 170 -0.18 10.42 -19.49
CA GLU A 170 -0.88 11.70 -19.24
C GLU A 170 -1.70 11.69 -17.93
N MET A 171 -2.31 10.56 -17.61
CA MET A 171 -3.09 10.39 -16.37
C MET A 171 -2.21 10.60 -15.12
N ILE A 172 -1.03 9.98 -15.07
CA ILE A 172 -0.09 10.11 -13.93
C ILE A 172 0.44 11.54 -13.84
N LEU A 173 0.82 12.13 -14.98
CA LEU A 173 1.27 13.53 -15.01
C LEU A 173 0.19 14.49 -14.53
N GLY A 174 -1.05 14.35 -15.03
CA GLY A 174 -2.18 15.16 -14.61
C GLY A 174 -2.51 14.99 -13.12
N TRP A 175 -2.36 13.77 -12.59
CA TRP A 175 -2.57 13.50 -11.17
C TRP A 175 -1.49 14.16 -10.29
N ILE A 176 -0.21 14.07 -10.69
CA ILE A 176 0.90 14.76 -10.01
C ILE A 176 0.69 16.26 -10.02
N GLU A 177 0.31 16.84 -11.17
CA GLU A 177 0.04 18.27 -11.30
C GLU A 177 -1.14 18.70 -10.42
N THR A 178 -2.21 17.91 -10.39
CA THR A 178 -3.36 18.16 -9.51
C THR A 178 -2.94 18.18 -8.04
N CYS A 179 -2.20 17.19 -7.56
CA CYS A 179 -1.74 17.11 -6.18
C CYS A 179 -0.76 18.24 -5.82
N ARG A 180 0.12 18.62 -6.77
CA ARG A 180 1.08 19.69 -6.57
C ARG A 180 0.41 21.06 -6.39
N ASN A 181 -0.60 21.34 -7.19
CA ASN A 181 -1.26 22.64 -7.25
C ASN A 181 -2.48 22.76 -6.33
N SER A 182 -2.93 21.65 -5.72
CA SER A 182 -4.09 21.68 -4.82
C SER A 182 -3.67 21.96 -3.38
N ALA A 183 -4.47 22.80 -2.71
CA ALA A 183 -4.41 22.97 -1.26
C ALA A 183 -5.29 21.94 -0.53
N ASP A 184 -6.32 21.44 -1.21
CA ASP A 184 -7.26 20.44 -0.70
C ASP A 184 -7.80 19.57 -1.85
N LEU A 185 -8.07 18.30 -1.56
CA LEU A 185 -8.72 17.37 -2.49
C LEU A 185 -9.84 16.60 -1.75
N PRO A 186 -11.03 16.49 -2.37
CA PRO A 186 -12.16 15.77 -1.78
C PRO A 186 -11.93 14.25 -1.85
N VAL A 187 -11.60 13.63 -0.72
CA VAL A 187 -11.26 12.18 -0.65
C VAL A 187 -12.41 11.31 -1.17
N GLU A 188 -13.66 11.61 -0.76
CA GLU A 188 -14.84 10.86 -1.20
C GLU A 188 -14.97 10.86 -2.73
N ALA A 189 -14.79 12.02 -3.35
CA ALA A 189 -14.88 12.13 -4.81
C ALA A 189 -13.72 11.41 -5.53
N LEU A 190 -12.52 11.39 -4.94
CA LEU A 190 -11.38 10.65 -5.49
C LEU A 190 -11.64 9.14 -5.45
N ILE A 191 -12.12 8.62 -4.33
CA ILE A 191 -12.47 7.20 -4.17
C ILE A 191 -13.60 6.82 -5.12
N ALA A 192 -14.70 7.58 -5.14
CA ALA A 192 -15.84 7.31 -6.00
C ALA A 192 -15.47 7.31 -7.49
N ARG A 193 -14.60 8.24 -7.92
CA ARG A 193 -14.18 8.33 -9.33
C ARG A 193 -13.31 7.17 -9.79
N ALA A 194 -12.56 6.56 -8.90
CA ALA A 194 -11.65 5.47 -9.20
C ALA A 194 -12.28 4.07 -9.00
N ALA A 195 -13.52 4.02 -8.53
CA ALA A 195 -14.34 2.80 -8.45
C ALA A 195 -15.19 2.62 -9.72
N VAL A 196 -15.49 1.38 -10.06
CA VAL A 196 -16.45 1.00 -11.12
C VAL A 196 -17.87 0.97 -10.57
N ALA A 197 -18.05 0.43 -9.37
CA ALA A 197 -19.33 0.38 -8.69
C ALA A 197 -19.62 1.68 -7.93
N GLU A 198 -20.92 2.01 -7.80
CA GLU A 198 -21.34 3.07 -6.88
C GLU A 198 -21.09 2.62 -5.43
N LEU A 199 -20.33 3.41 -4.68
CA LEU A 199 -20.03 3.14 -3.27
C LEU A 199 -21.04 3.85 -2.37
N ALA A 200 -21.43 3.18 -1.27
CA ALA A 200 -22.33 3.75 -0.29
C ALA A 200 -21.74 5.01 0.38
N PRO A 201 -22.57 6.02 0.72
CA PRO A 201 -22.07 7.26 1.31
C PRO A 201 -21.31 7.08 2.62
N ASP A 202 -21.69 6.12 3.46
CA ASP A 202 -20.99 5.80 4.72
C ASP A 202 -19.62 5.16 4.48
N VAL A 203 -19.46 4.39 3.41
CA VAL A 203 -18.17 3.87 2.97
C VAL A 203 -17.25 5.01 2.52
N LEU A 204 -17.75 5.92 1.69
CA LEU A 204 -17.00 7.10 1.24
C LEU A 204 -16.59 7.97 2.43
N ALA A 205 -17.50 8.21 3.37
CA ALA A 205 -17.22 8.91 4.63
C ALA A 205 -16.15 8.19 5.47
N GLY A 206 -16.12 6.85 5.46
CA GLY A 206 -15.08 6.04 6.10
C GLY A 206 -13.69 6.30 5.54
N TYR A 207 -13.55 6.46 4.22
CA TYR A 207 -12.28 6.85 3.60
C TYR A 207 -11.88 8.28 3.94
N ALA A 208 -12.83 9.20 4.08
CA ALA A 208 -12.58 10.60 4.44
C ALA A 208 -12.38 10.82 5.95
N ALA A 209 -12.73 9.86 6.79
CA ALA A 209 -12.65 9.99 8.25
C ALA A 209 -11.29 10.51 8.77
N PRO A 210 -10.12 10.07 8.22
CA PRO A 210 -8.81 10.55 8.66
C PRO A 210 -8.53 12.04 8.41
N PHE A 211 -9.31 12.70 7.55
CA PHE A 211 -9.01 14.01 6.97
C PHE A 211 -10.10 15.04 7.29
N PRO A 212 -10.20 15.54 8.54
CA PRO A 212 -11.23 16.51 8.94
C PRO A 212 -11.25 17.79 8.09
N ASP A 213 -10.08 18.24 7.69
CA ASP A 213 -9.89 19.44 6.87
C ASP A 213 -8.59 19.34 6.04
N ALA A 214 -8.30 20.36 5.23
CA ALA A 214 -7.15 20.40 4.33
C ALA A 214 -5.79 20.25 5.05
N SER A 215 -5.67 20.69 6.31
CA SER A 215 -4.40 20.63 7.05
C SER A 215 -3.94 19.18 7.35
N PHE A 216 -4.87 18.22 7.34
CA PHE A 216 -4.59 16.80 7.54
C PHE A 216 -4.16 16.07 6.27
N LYS A 217 -4.18 16.73 5.10
CA LYS A 217 -3.97 16.09 3.78
C LYS A 217 -2.56 16.29 3.21
N ALA A 218 -1.63 16.86 3.96
CA ALA A 218 -0.26 17.14 3.50
C ALA A 218 0.43 15.88 2.95
N GLY A 219 0.36 14.75 3.68
CA GLY A 219 0.94 13.48 3.24
C GLY A 219 0.27 12.91 1.99
N MET A 220 -1.06 13.01 1.91
CA MET A 220 -1.85 12.57 0.76
C MET A 220 -1.46 13.33 -0.53
N LEU A 221 -1.27 14.64 -0.42
CA LEU A 221 -0.88 15.48 -1.56
C LEU A 221 0.58 15.22 -1.96
N GLU A 222 1.49 15.07 -0.99
CA GLU A 222 2.93 15.01 -1.25
C GLU A 222 3.39 13.64 -1.73
N ILE A 223 2.80 12.55 -1.25
CA ILE A 223 3.21 11.20 -1.68
C ILE A 223 3.10 11.06 -3.21
N THR A 224 2.05 11.57 -3.81
CA THR A 224 1.85 11.56 -5.28
C THR A 224 2.93 12.34 -6.00
N CYS A 225 3.36 13.49 -5.45
CA CYS A 225 4.44 14.29 -6.03
C CYS A 225 5.80 13.58 -6.01
N GLY A 226 5.95 12.56 -5.16
CA GLY A 226 7.13 11.70 -5.05
C GLY A 226 7.23 10.59 -6.08
N ILE A 227 6.28 10.45 -7.03
CA ILE A 227 6.39 9.44 -8.09
C ILE A 227 7.59 9.78 -8.99
N PRO A 228 8.57 8.87 -9.16
CA PRO A 228 9.71 9.11 -10.05
C PRO A 228 9.25 9.09 -11.51
N ILE A 229 9.27 10.24 -12.15
CA ILE A 229 8.82 10.44 -13.54
C ILE A 229 9.95 10.81 -14.52
N ASP A 230 11.12 11.15 -14.01
CA ASP A 230 12.29 11.52 -14.79
C ASP A 230 13.60 11.03 -14.16
N ASP A 231 14.71 11.13 -14.86
CA ASP A 231 16.03 10.64 -14.42
C ASP A 231 16.63 11.38 -13.23
N GLY A 232 16.11 12.56 -12.88
CA GLY A 232 16.50 13.34 -11.71
C GLY A 232 15.65 13.10 -10.48
N ALA A 233 14.57 12.29 -10.59
CA ALA A 233 13.59 12.12 -9.53
C ALA A 233 14.15 11.45 -8.28
N GLN A 234 13.77 11.97 -7.11
CA GLN A 234 14.10 11.35 -5.84
C GLN A 234 13.51 9.93 -5.77
N GLY A 235 14.27 8.98 -5.22
CA GLY A 235 13.86 7.58 -5.11
C GLY A 235 14.05 6.74 -6.38
N LEU A 236 14.34 7.34 -7.55
CA LEU A 236 14.51 6.59 -8.80
C LEU A 236 15.68 5.60 -8.74
N ALA A 237 16.82 6.02 -8.22
CA ALA A 237 18.00 5.13 -8.09
C ALA A 237 17.69 3.93 -7.19
N ALA A 238 16.97 4.16 -6.11
CA ALA A 238 16.53 3.08 -5.20
C ALA A 238 15.50 2.15 -5.87
N ASN A 239 14.59 2.67 -6.69
CA ASN A 239 13.66 1.83 -7.45
C ASN A 239 14.39 0.98 -8.51
N ARG A 240 15.41 1.52 -9.17
CA ARG A 240 16.26 0.75 -10.10
C ARG A 240 16.99 -0.38 -9.37
N ALA A 241 17.60 -0.10 -8.21
CA ALA A 241 18.21 -1.13 -7.38
C ALA A 241 17.19 -2.17 -6.88
N ALA A 242 15.97 -1.73 -6.53
CA ALA A 242 14.89 -2.64 -6.16
C ALA A 242 14.50 -3.57 -7.33
N TRP A 243 14.44 -3.06 -8.56
CA TRP A 243 14.21 -3.90 -9.74
C TRP A 243 15.30 -4.94 -9.94
N GLU A 244 16.59 -4.55 -9.79
CA GLU A 244 17.69 -5.52 -9.87
C GLU A 244 17.58 -6.65 -8.85
N ALA A 245 17.10 -6.35 -7.64
CA ALA A 245 16.85 -7.35 -6.61
C ALA A 245 15.63 -8.23 -6.95
N LEU A 246 14.53 -7.62 -7.40
CA LEU A 246 13.29 -8.31 -7.75
C LEU A 246 13.47 -9.22 -8.98
N GLU A 247 14.32 -8.88 -9.94
CA GLU A 247 14.67 -9.73 -11.08
C GLU A 247 15.47 -10.98 -10.68
N ARG A 248 16.00 -11.00 -9.45
CA ARG A 248 16.61 -12.18 -8.82
C ARG A 248 15.71 -12.85 -7.77
N TRP A 249 14.52 -12.29 -7.54
CA TRP A 249 13.58 -12.78 -6.53
C TRP A 249 12.93 -14.09 -6.98
N THR A 250 13.22 -15.20 -6.29
CA THR A 250 12.70 -16.54 -6.60
C THR A 250 11.61 -17.02 -5.65
N LYS A 251 11.37 -16.29 -4.54
CA LYS A 251 10.27 -16.60 -3.63
C LYS A 251 8.94 -16.24 -4.31
N PRO A 252 7.80 -16.85 -3.91
CA PRO A 252 6.51 -16.65 -4.59
C PRO A 252 6.13 -15.19 -4.77
N PHE A 253 5.67 -14.83 -5.98
CA PHE A 253 5.18 -13.51 -6.33
C PHE A 253 3.90 -13.64 -7.16
N ALA A 254 2.75 -13.25 -6.62
CA ALA A 254 1.49 -13.25 -7.35
C ALA A 254 1.00 -11.84 -7.63
N THR A 255 0.18 -11.71 -8.68
CA THR A 255 -0.55 -10.49 -9.00
C THR A 255 -2.04 -10.80 -9.07
N ALA A 256 -2.89 -9.91 -8.51
CA ALA A 256 -4.33 -9.97 -8.63
C ALA A 256 -4.85 -8.56 -8.93
N PHE A 257 -4.82 -8.19 -10.20
CA PHE A 257 -5.16 -6.86 -10.68
C PHE A 257 -6.58 -6.84 -11.24
N SER A 258 -7.28 -5.71 -11.10
CA SER A 258 -8.58 -5.51 -11.70
C SER A 258 -8.47 -5.20 -13.20
N ASP A 259 -9.56 -5.46 -13.93
CA ASP A 259 -9.67 -5.14 -15.35
C ASP A 259 -10.07 -3.68 -15.63
N GLY A 260 -10.62 -2.99 -14.63
CA GLY A 260 -11.10 -1.62 -14.73
C GLY A 260 -10.14 -0.55 -14.18
N ASP A 261 -8.88 -0.87 -13.88
CA ASP A 261 -7.90 0.11 -13.41
C ASP A 261 -6.98 0.61 -14.55
N PRO A 262 -7.24 1.79 -15.12
CA PRO A 262 -6.43 2.30 -16.22
C PRO A 262 -5.04 2.78 -15.78
N ALA A 263 -4.81 2.99 -14.47
CA ALA A 263 -3.57 3.53 -13.96
C ALA A 263 -2.48 2.46 -13.81
N THR A 264 -2.85 1.25 -13.34
CA THR A 264 -1.85 0.25 -12.96
C THR A 264 -2.00 -1.11 -13.64
N ALA A 265 -3.11 -1.41 -14.32
CA ALA A 265 -3.41 -2.74 -14.87
C ALA A 265 -2.25 -3.33 -15.70
N ALA A 266 -1.59 -2.51 -16.52
CA ALA A 266 -0.47 -2.94 -17.37
C ALA A 266 0.76 -3.42 -16.56
N TRP A 267 0.92 -2.99 -15.30
CA TRP A 267 2.03 -3.40 -14.45
C TRP A 267 1.96 -4.87 -14.02
N ALA A 268 0.79 -5.48 -14.04
CA ALA A 268 0.66 -6.91 -13.77
C ALA A 268 1.55 -7.74 -14.71
N ASP A 269 1.57 -7.41 -16.00
CA ASP A 269 2.42 -8.07 -17.00
C ASP A 269 3.91 -7.79 -16.78
N VAL A 270 4.27 -6.58 -16.37
CA VAL A 270 5.66 -6.22 -16.04
C VAL A 270 6.19 -7.11 -14.93
N PHE A 271 5.45 -7.20 -13.83
CA PHE A 271 5.83 -8.04 -12.69
C PHE A 271 5.94 -9.52 -13.07
N ARG A 272 4.94 -10.06 -13.79
CA ARG A 272 4.90 -11.47 -14.21
C ARG A 272 6.08 -11.86 -15.12
N ARG A 273 6.51 -10.95 -15.98
CA ARG A 273 7.61 -11.23 -16.94
C ARG A 273 8.98 -11.05 -16.32
N ARG A 274 9.17 -10.05 -15.46
CA ARG A 274 10.48 -9.68 -14.93
C ARG A 274 10.85 -10.43 -13.66
N ILE A 275 9.88 -10.85 -12.82
CA ILE A 275 10.15 -11.44 -11.52
C ILE A 275 10.09 -12.96 -11.60
N PRO A 276 11.22 -13.68 -11.41
CA PRO A 276 11.26 -15.15 -11.52
C PRO A 276 10.29 -15.87 -10.58
N GLY A 277 10.08 -15.34 -9.38
CA GLY A 277 9.15 -15.88 -8.39
C GLY A 277 7.67 -15.85 -8.80
N ALA A 278 7.33 -15.12 -9.88
CA ALA A 278 5.98 -15.12 -10.43
C ALA A 278 5.66 -16.41 -11.18
N ARG A 279 6.69 -17.12 -11.67
CA ARG A 279 6.48 -18.36 -12.44
C ARG A 279 5.82 -19.44 -11.59
N GLY A 280 4.73 -19.99 -12.12
CA GLY A 280 3.97 -21.05 -11.45
C GLY A 280 3.07 -20.56 -10.30
N CYS A 281 2.94 -19.26 -10.08
CA CYS A 281 1.88 -18.68 -9.27
C CYS A 281 0.62 -18.45 -10.13
N ALA A 282 -0.56 -18.46 -9.49
CA ALA A 282 -1.78 -17.99 -10.11
C ALA A 282 -1.77 -16.46 -10.14
N HIS A 283 -2.29 -15.89 -11.23
CA HIS A 283 -2.38 -14.44 -11.44
C HIS A 283 -3.80 -14.08 -11.89
N PRO A 284 -4.79 -14.13 -10.99
CA PRO A 284 -6.16 -13.84 -11.37
C PRO A 284 -6.31 -12.37 -11.83
N VAL A 285 -7.16 -12.17 -12.82
CA VAL A 285 -7.67 -10.84 -13.20
C VAL A 285 -9.04 -10.69 -12.56
N ILE A 286 -9.20 -9.67 -11.71
CA ILE A 286 -10.44 -9.42 -10.97
C ILE A 286 -11.38 -8.59 -11.85
N GLN A 287 -12.52 -9.16 -12.19
CA GLN A 287 -13.46 -8.58 -13.16
C GLN A 287 -14.38 -7.54 -12.50
N GLY A 288 -14.64 -6.46 -13.23
CA GLY A 288 -15.64 -5.45 -12.85
C GLY A 288 -15.27 -4.67 -11.59
N ALA A 289 -13.99 -4.38 -11.39
CA ALA A 289 -13.50 -3.51 -10.32
C ALA A 289 -12.55 -2.45 -10.87
N GLY A 290 -12.50 -1.30 -10.22
CA GLY A 290 -11.61 -0.20 -10.51
C GLY A 290 -10.29 -0.28 -9.74
N HIS A 291 -9.72 0.89 -9.45
CA HIS A 291 -8.42 1.01 -8.80
C HIS A 291 -8.40 0.45 -7.37
N PHE A 292 -9.47 0.66 -6.60
CA PHE A 292 -9.59 0.17 -5.23
C PHE A 292 -10.24 -1.22 -5.19
N VAL A 293 -9.57 -2.19 -5.80
CA VAL A 293 -10.11 -3.56 -6.01
C VAL A 293 -10.51 -4.25 -4.71
N GLN A 294 -9.86 -3.95 -3.59
CA GLN A 294 -10.18 -4.48 -2.26
C GLN A 294 -11.51 -3.96 -1.73
N GLU A 295 -11.90 -2.75 -2.14
CA GLU A 295 -13.20 -2.19 -1.79
C GLU A 295 -14.32 -2.90 -2.55
N GLU A 296 -14.16 -3.02 -3.85
CA GLU A 296 -15.22 -3.48 -4.75
C GLU A 296 -15.35 -5.00 -4.81
N ARG A 297 -14.23 -5.73 -4.63
CA ARG A 297 -14.13 -7.20 -4.72
C ARG A 297 -13.31 -7.79 -3.56
N GLY A 298 -13.42 -7.21 -2.37
CA GLY A 298 -12.66 -7.63 -1.20
C GLY A 298 -12.74 -9.13 -0.88
N PRO A 299 -13.92 -9.75 -0.85
CA PRO A 299 -14.05 -11.20 -0.63
C PRO A 299 -13.34 -12.04 -1.71
N GLU A 300 -13.39 -11.63 -2.97
CA GLU A 300 -12.74 -12.33 -4.09
C GLU A 300 -11.21 -12.23 -4.00
N ILE A 301 -10.68 -11.02 -3.69
CA ILE A 301 -9.26 -10.81 -3.44
C ILE A 301 -8.80 -11.60 -2.21
N ALA A 302 -9.59 -11.65 -1.15
CA ALA A 302 -9.27 -12.43 0.04
C ALA A 302 -9.17 -13.93 -0.28
N ALA A 303 -10.10 -14.48 -1.07
CA ALA A 303 -10.06 -15.87 -1.52
C ALA A 303 -8.81 -16.15 -2.36
N ALA A 304 -8.49 -15.28 -3.33
CA ALA A 304 -7.29 -15.42 -4.16
C ALA A 304 -5.99 -15.35 -3.32
N LEU A 305 -5.95 -14.48 -2.31
CA LEU A 305 -4.82 -14.39 -1.37
C LEU A 305 -4.70 -15.67 -0.53
N ILE A 306 -5.80 -16.21 -0.01
CA ILE A 306 -5.80 -17.44 0.78
C ILE A 306 -5.29 -18.62 -0.05
N ASP A 307 -5.77 -18.78 -1.29
CA ASP A 307 -5.29 -19.82 -2.21
C ASP A 307 -3.78 -19.70 -2.48
N PHE A 308 -3.29 -18.47 -2.64
CA PHE A 308 -1.86 -18.20 -2.80
C PHE A 308 -1.05 -18.59 -1.55
N LEU A 309 -1.52 -18.19 -0.37
CA LEU A 309 -0.88 -18.50 0.92
C LEU A 309 -0.82 -20.01 1.17
N GLU A 310 -1.92 -20.73 0.93
CA GLU A 310 -1.98 -22.19 1.10
C GLU A 310 -1.10 -22.95 0.08
N SER A 311 -1.06 -22.46 -1.17
CA SER A 311 -0.19 -23.02 -2.19
C SER A 311 1.27 -22.90 -1.79
N ASN A 312 1.68 -21.77 -1.20
CA ASN A 312 3.03 -21.58 -0.70
C ASN A 312 3.34 -22.46 0.50
N ARG A 313 2.38 -22.67 1.41
CA ARG A 313 2.52 -23.59 2.54
C ARG A 313 2.76 -25.02 2.09
N ARG A 314 1.99 -25.50 1.10
CA ARG A 314 2.16 -26.85 0.51
C ARG A 314 3.54 -27.02 -0.14
N ARG A 315 4.01 -26.01 -0.91
CA ARG A 315 5.35 -26.04 -1.55
C ARG A 315 6.49 -26.10 -0.52
N ALA A 316 6.36 -25.42 0.61
CA ALA A 316 7.35 -25.45 1.68
C ALA A 316 7.41 -26.81 2.39
N GLY A 317 6.26 -27.47 2.63
CA GLY A 317 6.17 -28.79 3.25
C GLY A 317 6.65 -29.95 2.40
N THR A 318 6.77 -29.78 1.07
CA THR A 318 7.30 -30.84 0.16
C THR A 318 8.83 -30.78 -0.02
N LYS A 319 9.50 -29.77 0.54
CA LYS A 319 10.96 -29.60 0.46
C LYS A 319 11.70 -30.01 1.75
N GLY A 320 10.99 -30.43 2.78
CA GLY A 320 11.51 -31.00 4.04
C GLY A 320 11.31 -32.51 4.05
#